data_bbe7c77da1d99dd2519f166c78e59eb3
#
_entry.id   bbe7c77da1d99dd2519f166c78e59eb3
#
_cell.length_a   1.000
_cell.length_b   1.000
_cell.length_c   1.000
_cell.angle_alpha   90.00
_cell.angle_beta   90.00
_cell.angle_gamma   90.00
#
_symmetry.space_group_name_H-M   'P 1'
#
loop_
_entity.id
_entity.type
_entity.pdbx_description
1 polymer ?
#
loop_
_entity_poly.entity_id
_entity_poly.type
_entity_poly.pdbx_seq_one_letter_code
_entity_poly.pdbx_strand_id
1 'polypeptide(L)'
;GTFNLHASLLPQYRGAAPINWAIINGDTETGVTTFLLNHEIDKGAIIGQVREQIADNDTVGSLYDRLMTIGADLVIDSVNRIAEGNISPIEQPQSDENLRPAPKIFKDDCLIDWSKRGVDIVNFVRGLSPYPAAWSRLTKDGAEAGSAKIFEVHFEPKNGITECGCVVTDGKKYMG
;
A
#
# COMPACT_ATOMS: atom_id res chain seq x y z
N GLY A 1 29.95 -3.73 -3.34
CA GLY A 1 28.71 -4.22 -2.76
C GLY A 1 27.50 -3.89 -3.63
N THR A 2 26.37 -4.42 -3.31
CA THR A 2 25.10 -4.17 -4.00
C THR A 2 24.12 -3.57 -2.99
N PHE A 3 23.35 -2.58 -3.40
CA PHE A 3 22.28 -2.03 -2.58
C PHE A 3 20.96 -1.99 -3.37
N ASN A 4 19.86 -1.81 -2.67
CA ASN A 4 18.52 -1.73 -3.25
C ASN A 4 17.79 -0.48 -2.73
N LEU A 5 16.79 -0.03 -3.48
CA LEU A 5 15.80 0.96 -3.07
C LEU A 5 14.49 0.24 -2.75
N HIS A 6 13.98 0.41 -1.53
CA HIS A 6 12.72 -0.16 -1.08
C HIS A 6 11.72 0.95 -0.75
N ALA A 7 10.48 0.76 -1.18
CA ALA A 7 9.45 1.80 -1.07
C ALA A 7 8.69 1.71 0.27
N SER A 8 9.44 1.69 1.37
CA SER A 8 8.92 1.86 2.73
C SER A 8 9.99 2.45 3.65
N LEU A 9 9.60 2.79 4.86
CA LEU A 9 10.52 3.07 5.96
C LEU A 9 10.92 1.75 6.63
N LEU A 10 11.96 1.09 6.12
CA LEU A 10 12.47 -0.14 6.73
C LEU A 10 12.83 0.10 8.21
N PRO A 11 12.57 -0.83 9.12
CA PRO A 11 12.23 -2.25 8.88
C PRO A 11 10.74 -2.55 8.63
N GLN A 12 9.85 -1.55 8.60
CA GLN A 12 8.45 -1.76 8.32
C GLN A 12 8.22 -2.12 6.84
N TYR A 13 7.24 -2.98 6.57
CA TYR A 13 6.80 -3.33 5.23
C TYR A 13 7.88 -4.00 4.36
N ARG A 14 8.70 -4.87 4.94
CA ARG A 14 9.54 -5.80 4.16
C ARG A 14 8.67 -6.65 3.26
N GLY A 15 9.04 -6.83 2.00
CA GLY A 15 8.32 -7.67 1.04
C GLY A 15 7.94 -6.98 -0.27
N ALA A 16 6.94 -7.51 -0.98
CA ALA A 16 6.70 -7.23 -2.39
C ALA A 16 5.78 -6.04 -2.68
N ALA A 17 4.95 -5.60 -1.71
CA ALA A 17 3.91 -4.59 -1.95
C ALA A 17 3.85 -3.49 -0.84
N PRO A 18 4.99 -2.87 -0.48
CA PRO A 18 5.06 -1.96 0.66
C PRO A 18 4.14 -0.75 0.53
N ILE A 19 4.03 -0.14 -0.65
CA ILE A 19 3.19 1.05 -0.90
C ILE A 19 1.71 0.71 -0.70
N ASN A 20 1.27 -0.44 -1.25
CA ASN A 20 -0.11 -0.89 -1.10
C ASN A 20 -0.47 -1.10 0.37
N TRP A 21 0.36 -1.84 1.09
CA TRP A 21 0.07 -2.20 2.49
C TRP A 21 0.11 -1.00 3.43
N ALA A 22 0.95 0.00 3.19
CA ALA A 22 0.95 1.23 3.97
C ALA A 22 -0.42 1.94 3.87
N ILE A 23 -0.97 2.07 2.65
CA ILE A 23 -2.28 2.68 2.43
C ILE A 23 -3.41 1.82 2.97
N ILE A 24 -3.41 0.50 2.69
CA ILE A 24 -4.44 -0.43 3.15
C ILE A 24 -4.54 -0.42 4.68
N ASN A 25 -3.41 -0.33 5.37
CA ASN A 25 -3.36 -0.26 6.83
C ASN A 25 -3.73 1.12 7.40
N GLY A 26 -3.96 2.12 6.55
CA GLY A 26 -4.35 3.47 6.97
C GLY A 26 -3.21 4.27 7.58
N ASP A 27 -1.97 3.99 7.22
CA ASP A 27 -0.84 4.79 7.65
C ASP A 27 -0.92 6.20 7.03
N THR A 28 -0.45 7.19 7.77
CA THR A 28 -0.39 8.60 7.33
C THR A 28 0.99 9.00 6.84
N GLU A 29 1.98 8.11 6.99
CA GLU A 29 3.37 8.31 6.59
C GLU A 29 3.96 7.01 6.05
N THR A 30 4.78 7.12 5.04
CA THR A 30 5.66 6.07 4.51
C THR A 30 7.00 6.68 4.08
N GLY A 31 7.70 6.07 3.16
CA GLY A 31 8.93 6.64 2.61
C GLY A 31 9.66 5.68 1.69
N VAL A 32 10.91 5.98 1.48
CA VAL A 32 11.83 5.14 0.70
C VAL A 32 13.11 4.91 1.49
N THR A 33 13.70 3.74 1.30
CA THR A 33 14.94 3.32 2.00
C THR A 33 15.92 2.76 0.99
N THR A 34 17.17 3.25 0.99
CA THR A 34 18.30 2.54 0.38
C THR A 34 19.00 1.70 1.43
N PHE A 35 19.34 0.45 1.10
CA PHE A 35 19.97 -0.49 2.03
C PHE A 35 20.89 -1.48 1.30
N LEU A 36 21.94 -1.95 1.97
CA LEU A 36 22.87 -2.95 1.44
C LEU A 36 22.17 -4.31 1.38
N LEU A 37 22.39 -5.05 0.29
CA LEU A 37 21.82 -6.39 0.18
C LEU A 37 22.61 -7.40 1.03
N ASN A 38 21.87 -8.29 1.65
CA ASN A 38 22.38 -9.52 2.28
C ASN A 38 21.57 -10.72 1.80
N HIS A 39 21.65 -11.87 2.49
CA HIS A 39 20.95 -13.10 2.11
C HIS A 39 19.46 -13.13 2.53
N GLU A 40 19.03 -12.18 3.34
CA GLU A 40 17.66 -12.09 3.84
C GLU A 40 16.89 -11.00 3.09
N ILE A 41 15.59 -11.21 2.89
CA ILE A 41 14.74 -10.28 2.16
C ILE A 41 14.60 -8.98 2.96
N ASP A 42 15.05 -7.87 2.36
CA ASP A 42 14.93 -6.49 2.84
C ASP A 42 15.48 -6.25 4.26
N LYS A 43 16.44 -7.07 4.73
CA LYS A 43 17.03 -6.99 6.08
C LYS A 43 18.44 -6.42 6.14
N GLY A 44 19.01 -6.01 5.03
CA GLY A 44 20.36 -5.45 5.02
C GLY A 44 20.47 -4.08 5.65
N ALA A 45 21.69 -3.63 5.95
CA ALA A 45 21.96 -2.39 6.65
C ALA A 45 21.51 -1.16 5.84
N ILE A 46 20.79 -0.24 6.49
CA ILE A 46 20.21 0.96 5.88
C ILE A 46 21.30 1.99 5.61
N ILE A 47 21.33 2.52 4.38
CA ILE A 47 22.23 3.61 3.94
C ILE A 47 21.55 4.96 4.15
N GLY A 48 20.28 5.08 3.76
CA GLY A 48 19.51 6.31 3.86
C GLY A 48 18.01 6.07 3.78
N GLN A 49 17.25 7.02 4.32
CA GLN A 49 15.78 7.01 4.29
C GLN A 49 15.24 8.41 4.05
N VAL A 50 14.15 8.50 3.30
CA VAL A 50 13.36 9.71 3.13
C VAL A 50 11.91 9.40 3.45
N ARG A 51 11.29 10.26 4.28
CA ARG A 51 9.88 10.15 4.68
C ARG A 51 8.98 10.86 3.68
N GLU A 52 7.79 10.34 3.50
CA GLU A 52 6.74 10.90 2.67
C GLU A 52 5.38 10.76 3.34
N GLN A 53 4.57 11.81 3.29
CA GLN A 53 3.22 11.81 3.86
C GLN A 53 2.25 11.09 2.92
N ILE A 54 1.32 10.34 3.51
CA ILE A 54 0.20 9.75 2.79
C ILE A 54 -1.04 10.61 3.06
N ALA A 55 -1.53 11.29 2.03
CA ALA A 55 -2.75 12.09 2.13
C ALA A 55 -4.00 11.20 2.14
N ASP A 56 -5.10 11.72 2.69
CA ASP A 56 -6.36 10.98 2.80
C ASP A 56 -6.93 10.54 1.44
N ASN A 57 -6.64 11.32 0.39
CA ASN A 57 -7.07 11.05 -0.98
C ASN A 57 -6.01 10.34 -1.84
N ASP A 58 -4.87 9.96 -1.26
CA ASP A 58 -3.86 9.22 -2.02
C ASP A 58 -4.35 7.83 -2.39
N THR A 59 -4.07 7.46 -3.62
CA THR A 59 -4.09 6.07 -4.09
C THR A 59 -2.69 5.49 -4.13
N VAL A 60 -2.57 4.17 -4.30
CA VAL A 60 -1.24 3.57 -4.51
C VAL A 60 -0.55 4.16 -5.74
N GLY A 61 -1.31 4.54 -6.78
CA GLY A 61 -0.75 5.18 -7.99
C GLY A 61 -0.16 6.56 -7.71
N SER A 62 -0.92 7.46 -7.05
CA SER A 62 -0.44 8.81 -6.75
C SER A 62 0.77 8.81 -5.80
N LEU A 63 0.74 7.93 -4.80
CA LEU A 63 1.85 7.78 -3.86
C LEU A 63 3.08 7.18 -4.53
N TYR A 64 2.90 6.19 -5.43
CA TYR A 64 3.98 5.59 -6.22
C TYR A 64 4.75 6.63 -7.01
N ASP A 65 4.06 7.54 -7.70
CA ASP A 65 4.71 8.57 -8.53
C ASP A 65 5.58 9.52 -7.69
N ARG A 66 5.15 9.88 -6.48
CA ARG A 66 5.96 10.67 -5.55
C ARG A 66 7.14 9.89 -5.00
N LEU A 67 6.91 8.65 -4.55
CA LEU A 67 7.97 7.78 -4.03
C LEU A 67 9.03 7.45 -5.09
N MET A 68 8.63 7.32 -6.36
CA MET A 68 9.55 7.12 -7.47
C MET A 68 10.52 8.31 -7.59
N THR A 69 10.02 9.54 -7.50
CA THR A 69 10.83 10.76 -7.62
C THR A 69 11.81 10.89 -6.45
N ILE A 70 11.32 10.84 -5.21
CA ILE A 70 12.20 10.96 -4.03
C ILE A 70 13.15 9.77 -3.88
N GLY A 71 12.73 8.60 -4.37
CA GLY A 71 13.57 7.41 -4.40
C GLY A 71 14.75 7.56 -5.38
N ALA A 72 14.52 8.14 -6.55
CA ALA A 72 15.60 8.42 -7.50
C ALA A 72 16.65 9.36 -6.90
N ASP A 73 16.21 10.44 -6.23
CA ASP A 73 17.12 11.38 -5.56
C ASP A 73 17.91 10.70 -4.43
N LEU A 74 17.25 9.86 -3.63
CA LEU A 74 17.92 9.10 -2.57
C LEU A 74 18.95 8.10 -3.11
N VAL A 75 18.67 7.47 -4.27
CA VAL A 75 19.64 6.58 -4.92
C VAL A 75 20.90 7.36 -5.34
N ILE A 76 20.73 8.53 -5.94
CA ILE A 76 21.86 9.40 -6.35
C ILE A 76 22.68 9.81 -5.13
N ASP A 77 22.02 10.27 -4.06
CA ASP A 77 22.70 10.61 -2.79
C ASP A 77 23.48 9.41 -2.24
N SER A 78 22.85 8.24 -2.21
CA SER A 78 23.47 7.02 -1.70
C SER A 78 24.72 6.62 -2.51
N VAL A 79 24.65 6.72 -3.85
CA VAL A 79 25.81 6.45 -4.73
C VAL A 79 26.97 7.41 -4.46
N ASN A 80 26.68 8.71 -4.35
CA ASN A 80 27.69 9.72 -4.07
C ASN A 80 28.36 9.47 -2.71
N ARG A 81 27.60 9.24 -1.67
CA ARG A 81 28.11 8.93 -0.33
C ARG A 81 28.96 7.65 -0.29
N ILE A 82 28.55 6.61 -1.04
CA ILE A 82 29.34 5.38 -1.17
C ILE A 82 30.66 5.67 -1.88
N ALA A 83 30.64 6.44 -2.98
CA ALA A 83 31.84 6.77 -3.74
C ALA A 83 32.86 7.59 -2.94
N GLU A 84 32.37 8.47 -2.07
CA GLU A 84 33.18 9.27 -1.16
C GLU A 84 33.67 8.51 0.09
N GLY A 85 33.19 7.27 0.28
CA GLY A 85 33.45 6.52 1.51
C GLY A 85 32.75 7.07 2.75
N ASN A 86 31.72 7.91 2.55
CA ASN A 86 31.00 8.62 3.60
C ASN A 86 29.63 7.97 3.89
N ILE A 87 29.64 6.67 4.19
CA ILE A 87 28.46 5.94 4.65
C ILE A 87 28.67 5.34 6.02
N SER A 88 27.62 5.35 6.83
CA SER A 88 27.54 4.66 8.12
C SER A 88 26.25 3.85 8.14
N PRO A 89 26.24 2.68 7.50
CA PRO A 89 25.01 1.87 7.41
C PRO A 89 24.51 1.48 8.80
N ILE A 90 23.20 1.51 8.96
CA ILE A 90 22.53 1.18 10.23
C ILE A 90 21.92 -0.21 10.11
N GLU A 91 22.34 -1.13 10.98
CA GLU A 91 21.77 -2.49 11.02
C GLU A 91 20.28 -2.46 11.39
N GLN A 92 19.51 -3.28 10.68
CA GLN A 92 18.10 -3.46 10.98
C GLN A 92 17.91 -4.48 12.10
N PRO A 93 16.79 -4.41 12.88
CA PRO A 93 16.48 -5.41 13.89
C PRO A 93 16.33 -6.79 13.24
N GLN A 94 16.87 -7.81 13.91
CA GLN A 94 16.80 -9.20 13.45
C GLN A 94 15.41 -9.81 13.66
N SER A 95 14.72 -9.44 14.75
CA SER A 95 13.36 -9.86 15.02
C SER A 95 12.37 -9.11 14.15
N ASP A 96 11.39 -9.83 13.60
CA ASP A 96 10.25 -9.28 12.89
C ASP A 96 9.06 -8.99 13.84
N GLU A 97 9.25 -9.13 15.14
CA GLU A 97 8.24 -8.85 16.15
C GLU A 97 7.82 -7.37 16.09
N ASN A 98 6.52 -7.13 16.05
CA ASN A 98 5.89 -5.81 15.89
C ASN A 98 6.16 -5.13 14.53
N LEU A 99 6.71 -5.83 13.55
CA LEU A 99 6.85 -5.32 12.19
C LEU A 99 5.65 -5.73 11.34
N ARG A 100 5.22 -4.81 10.47
CA ARG A 100 4.18 -5.09 9.49
C ARG A 100 4.83 -5.61 8.21
N PRO A 101 4.48 -6.81 7.74
CA PRO A 101 4.96 -7.33 6.47
C PRO A 101 4.22 -6.71 5.28
N ALA A 102 4.84 -6.78 4.10
CA ALA A 102 4.23 -6.37 2.85
C ALA A 102 4.21 -7.54 1.85
N PRO A 103 3.42 -8.58 2.09
CA PRO A 103 3.37 -9.72 1.20
C PRO A 103 2.86 -9.33 -0.20
N LYS A 104 3.21 -10.16 -1.19
CA LYS A 104 2.69 -10.01 -2.54
C LYS A 104 1.16 -10.11 -2.54
N ILE A 105 0.52 -9.22 -3.28
CA ILE A 105 -0.93 -9.17 -3.44
C ILE A 105 -1.31 -9.94 -4.71
N PHE A 106 -2.18 -10.92 -4.58
CA PHE A 106 -2.74 -11.69 -5.67
C PHE A 106 -4.18 -11.23 -5.95
N LYS A 107 -4.76 -11.72 -7.06
CA LYS A 107 -6.11 -11.32 -7.47
C LYS A 107 -7.16 -11.58 -6.39
N ASP A 108 -7.07 -12.72 -5.71
CA ASP A 108 -8.06 -13.09 -4.69
C ASP A 108 -7.94 -12.22 -3.43
N ASP A 109 -6.73 -11.70 -3.13
CA ASP A 109 -6.51 -10.75 -2.04
C ASP A 109 -7.13 -9.37 -2.31
N CYS A 110 -7.55 -9.10 -3.55
CA CYS A 110 -8.19 -7.84 -3.95
C CYS A 110 -9.71 -7.87 -3.83
N LEU A 111 -10.32 -8.97 -3.38
CA LEU A 111 -11.76 -9.07 -3.15
C LEU A 111 -12.16 -8.22 -1.94
N ILE A 112 -13.13 -7.33 -2.13
CA ILE A 112 -13.63 -6.46 -1.05
C ILE A 112 -14.43 -7.28 -0.05
N ASP A 113 -14.08 -7.17 1.22
CA ASP A 113 -14.87 -7.65 2.34
C ASP A 113 -15.78 -6.51 2.84
N TRP A 114 -17.03 -6.53 2.42
CA TRP A 114 -18.02 -5.51 2.77
C TRP A 114 -18.45 -5.54 4.25
N SER A 115 -18.02 -6.52 5.03
CA SER A 115 -18.26 -6.57 6.48
C SER A 115 -17.30 -5.70 7.29
N LYS A 116 -16.26 -5.18 6.67
CA LYS A 116 -15.27 -4.28 7.30
C LYS A 116 -15.86 -2.89 7.55
N ARG A 117 -15.18 -2.11 8.39
CA ARG A 117 -15.55 -0.71 8.63
C ARG A 117 -15.40 0.08 7.32
N GLY A 118 -16.27 1.07 7.10
CA GLY A 118 -16.23 1.88 5.87
C GLY A 118 -14.86 2.51 5.60
N VAL A 119 -14.18 3.02 6.63
CA VAL A 119 -12.82 3.57 6.48
C VAL A 119 -11.79 2.51 6.04
N ASP A 120 -11.92 1.27 6.50
CA ASP A 120 -11.01 0.20 6.10
C ASP A 120 -11.26 -0.21 4.64
N ILE A 121 -12.52 -0.18 4.18
CA ILE A 121 -12.89 -0.41 2.78
C ILE A 121 -12.34 0.70 1.88
N VAL A 122 -12.46 1.97 2.29
CA VAL A 122 -11.87 3.10 1.57
C VAL A 122 -10.35 2.92 1.43
N ASN A 123 -9.65 2.63 2.53
CA ASN A 123 -8.22 2.40 2.52
C ASN A 123 -7.83 1.21 1.63
N PHE A 124 -8.61 0.14 1.67
CA PHE A 124 -8.39 -1.04 0.84
C PHE A 124 -8.52 -0.72 -0.65
N VAL A 125 -9.58 -0.03 -1.06
CA VAL A 125 -9.79 0.35 -2.46
C VAL A 125 -8.70 1.29 -2.95
N ARG A 126 -8.40 2.37 -2.21
CA ARG A 126 -7.36 3.33 -2.62
C ARG A 126 -5.96 2.73 -2.61
N GLY A 127 -5.66 1.78 -1.70
CA GLY A 127 -4.41 1.04 -1.64
C GLY A 127 -4.21 0.04 -2.78
N LEU A 128 -5.26 -0.24 -3.57
CA LEU A 128 -5.22 -1.10 -4.74
C LEU A 128 -5.46 -0.35 -6.05
N SER A 129 -5.79 0.94 -6.01
CA SER A 129 -6.12 1.74 -7.19
C SER A 129 -4.90 2.49 -7.73
N PRO A 130 -4.66 2.52 -9.04
CA PRO A 130 -5.46 1.92 -10.12
C PRO A 130 -5.17 0.44 -10.39
N TYR A 131 -4.09 -0.10 -9.84
CA TYR A 131 -3.67 -1.49 -10.06
C TYR A 131 -3.16 -2.13 -8.77
N PRO A 132 -3.54 -3.39 -8.50
CA PRO A 132 -4.31 -4.36 -9.31
C PRO A 132 -5.81 -4.09 -9.41
N ALA A 133 -6.34 -3.14 -8.67
CA ALA A 133 -7.72 -2.75 -8.44
C ALA A 133 -8.48 -3.72 -7.52
N ALA A 134 -9.19 -3.15 -6.55
CA ALA A 134 -10.14 -3.89 -5.74
C ALA A 134 -11.32 -4.37 -6.61
N TRP A 135 -11.95 -5.47 -6.21
CA TRP A 135 -13.09 -6.00 -6.94
C TRP A 135 -14.14 -6.61 -6.01
N SER A 136 -15.36 -6.73 -6.50
CA SER A 136 -16.45 -7.38 -5.79
C SER A 136 -17.19 -8.35 -6.69
N ARG A 137 -17.76 -9.39 -6.10
CA ARG A 137 -18.76 -10.24 -6.75
C ARG A 137 -20.10 -9.52 -6.74
N LEU A 138 -20.83 -9.66 -7.82
CA LEU A 138 -22.20 -9.18 -7.94
C LEU A 138 -23.15 -10.38 -7.92
N THR A 139 -24.19 -10.30 -7.10
CA THR A 139 -25.23 -11.31 -7.03
C THR A 139 -26.58 -10.68 -7.32
N LYS A 140 -27.47 -11.42 -7.96
CA LYS A 140 -28.85 -11.03 -8.16
C LYS A 140 -29.75 -12.25 -7.87
N ASP A 141 -30.74 -12.07 -7.03
CA ASP A 141 -31.67 -13.13 -6.61
C ASP A 141 -30.97 -14.40 -6.09
N GLY A 142 -29.83 -14.21 -5.40
CA GLY A 142 -29.01 -15.28 -4.84
C GLY A 142 -28.08 -16.00 -5.81
N ALA A 143 -28.11 -15.64 -7.10
CA ALA A 143 -27.22 -16.19 -8.13
C ALA A 143 -26.08 -15.22 -8.48
N GLU A 144 -24.91 -15.76 -8.84
CA GLU A 144 -23.80 -14.93 -9.32
C GLU A 144 -24.17 -14.24 -10.63
N ALA A 145 -24.08 -12.92 -10.64
CA ALA A 145 -24.37 -12.05 -11.80
C ALA A 145 -23.11 -11.50 -12.46
N GLY A 146 -21.94 -11.67 -11.84
CA GLY A 146 -20.67 -11.22 -12.38
C GLY A 146 -19.74 -10.64 -11.33
N SER A 147 -18.77 -9.85 -11.78
CA SER A 147 -17.85 -9.12 -10.91
C SER A 147 -17.59 -7.71 -11.44
N ALA A 148 -17.29 -6.77 -10.54
CA ALA A 148 -16.94 -5.41 -10.87
C ALA A 148 -15.60 -5.03 -10.24
N LYS A 149 -14.75 -4.29 -10.97
CA LYS A 149 -13.61 -3.59 -10.41
C LYS A 149 -14.05 -2.27 -9.84
N ILE A 150 -13.52 -1.93 -8.67
CA ILE A 150 -13.88 -0.72 -7.93
C ILE A 150 -12.59 0.08 -7.72
N PHE A 151 -12.56 1.30 -8.23
CA PHE A 151 -11.38 2.15 -8.24
C PHE A 151 -11.45 3.27 -7.22
N GLU A 152 -12.67 3.64 -6.81
CA GLU A 152 -12.91 4.72 -5.86
C GLU A 152 -14.19 4.43 -5.09
N VAL A 153 -14.18 4.74 -3.79
CA VAL A 153 -15.32 4.65 -2.89
C VAL A 153 -15.27 5.79 -1.87
N HIS A 154 -16.43 6.23 -1.44
CA HIS A 154 -16.58 7.17 -0.35
C HIS A 154 -17.38 6.52 0.76
N PHE A 155 -17.00 6.78 2.01
CA PHE A 155 -17.72 6.32 3.17
C PHE A 155 -18.59 7.44 3.74
N GLU A 156 -19.91 7.23 3.76
CA GLU A 156 -20.87 8.11 4.39
C GLU A 156 -21.50 7.40 5.59
N PRO A 157 -21.27 7.86 6.84
CA PRO A 157 -21.94 7.30 8.00
C PRO A 157 -23.45 7.49 7.89
N LYS A 158 -24.20 6.39 7.93
CA LYS A 158 -25.67 6.42 7.86
C LYS A 158 -26.27 5.58 8.97
N ASN A 159 -27.25 6.14 9.69
CA ASN A 159 -27.99 5.39 10.70
C ASN A 159 -29.06 4.51 10.03
N GLY A 160 -29.30 3.31 10.60
CA GLY A 160 -30.40 2.43 10.16
C GLY A 160 -30.08 1.55 8.99
N ILE A 161 -28.89 1.02 8.92
CA ILE A 161 -28.51 0.09 7.86
C ILE A 161 -28.90 -1.32 8.12
N THR A 162 -29.28 -1.76 7.15
CA THR A 162 -29.67 -2.96 6.53
C THR A 162 -28.54 -3.97 6.38
N GLU A 163 -28.43 -4.67 5.34
CA GLU A 163 -27.44 -5.73 5.15
C GLU A 163 -26.15 -5.19 4.52
N CYS A 164 -24.99 -5.68 4.98
CA CYS A 164 -23.71 -5.35 4.36
C CYS A 164 -23.65 -5.87 2.93
N GLY A 165 -23.13 -5.02 2.02
CA GLY A 165 -22.97 -5.40 0.61
C GLY A 165 -24.23 -5.31 -0.24
N CYS A 166 -25.32 -4.74 0.28
CA CYS A 166 -26.49 -4.42 -0.54
C CYS A 166 -26.23 -3.21 -1.42
N VAL A 167 -26.59 -3.32 -2.70
CA VAL A 167 -26.51 -2.20 -3.64
C VAL A 167 -27.80 -1.42 -3.65
N VAL A 168 -27.70 -0.11 -3.41
CA VAL A 168 -28.81 0.83 -3.54
C VAL A 168 -28.51 1.75 -4.73
N THR A 169 -29.44 1.91 -5.63
CA THR A 169 -29.23 2.73 -6.83
C THR A 169 -30.51 3.46 -7.22
N ASP A 170 -30.36 4.65 -7.79
CA ASP A 170 -31.44 5.39 -8.47
C ASP A 170 -31.66 4.92 -9.90
N GLY A 171 -30.91 3.91 -10.34
CA GLY A 171 -30.96 3.36 -11.69
C GLY A 171 -30.37 4.26 -12.79
N LYS A 172 -29.73 5.37 -12.43
CA LYS A 172 -29.18 6.36 -13.37
C LYS A 172 -27.74 6.77 -13.10
N LYS A 173 -27.49 7.36 -11.93
CA LYS A 173 -26.19 7.96 -11.60
C LYS A 173 -25.61 7.54 -10.27
N TYR A 174 -26.45 7.04 -9.39
CA TYR A 174 -26.04 6.69 -8.02
C TYR A 174 -26.04 5.18 -7.82
N MET A 175 -24.98 4.69 -7.18
CA MET A 175 -24.86 3.34 -6.67
C MET A 175 -24.13 3.40 -5.32
N GLY A 176 -24.78 3.04 -4.25
CA GLY A 176 -24.27 3.03 -2.89
C GLY A 176 -24.44 1.69 -2.21
#